data_5903affb4c8eb7520e960e128eafc038
#
_entry.id   5903affb4c8eb7520e960e128eafc038
#
_cell.length_a   1.000
_cell.length_b   1.000
_cell.length_c   1.000
_cell.angle_alpha   90.00
_cell.angle_beta   90.00
_cell.angle_gamma   90.00
#
_symmetry.space_group_name_H-M   'P 1'
#
loop_
_entity.id
_entity.type
_entity.pdbx_description
1 polymer ?
#
loop_
_entity_poly.entity_id
_entity_poly.type
_entity_poly.pdbx_seq_one_letter_code
_entity_poly.pdbx_strand_id
1 'polypeptide(L)'
;MRIGSLFSGTGALDMAVESVFPGAAPAWFCEWDDAPSKVLAHHWPDVPNLRDVTAVDWSAVEPVDIITGGSPCQDLSAAGRRAGMTEGTRSNLWVNMREAIAHLSPRYVVWENVLGALSATATSDSDMEPRTRLLGNGSGGHLRALGRVLGDLSELRYDAQWSVVRASDVGAPHHRARVFLLASSADSAGVRLEAGEQPVGQPAEVAEYHGGGHALPSETWGEYAPVVRRWERVTRPAPVPVESDQRRLNVAFAEWMQGLPEGHVTGVGISRAAQLKAIGNGICVPQAVAALRSLLELEAVSA
;
A
#
# COMPACT_ATOMS: atom_id res chain seq x y z
N MET A 1 -17.91 1.79 4.95
CA MET A 1 -17.47 0.99 3.78
C MET A 1 -16.68 -0.21 4.27
N ARG A 2 -16.81 -1.36 3.61
CA ARG A 2 -16.11 -2.61 3.97
C ARG A 2 -14.85 -2.75 3.12
N ILE A 3 -13.73 -3.11 3.73
CA ILE A 3 -12.44 -3.29 3.05
C ILE A 3 -12.10 -4.78 3.00
N GLY A 4 -11.79 -5.29 1.82
CA GLY A 4 -11.15 -6.58 1.63
C GLY A 4 -9.68 -6.37 1.30
N SER A 5 -8.79 -6.90 2.11
CA SER A 5 -7.36 -6.64 2.03
C SER A 5 -6.59 -7.86 1.53
N LEU A 6 -5.90 -7.71 0.42
CA LEU A 6 -5.05 -8.73 -0.20
C LEU A 6 -3.58 -8.39 0.02
N PHE A 7 -2.76 -9.40 0.32
CA PHE A 7 -1.35 -9.20 0.64
C PHE A 7 -1.18 -8.18 1.77
N SER A 8 -2.01 -8.32 2.78
CA SER A 8 -2.33 -7.28 3.77
C SER A 8 -1.12 -6.78 4.56
N GLY A 9 -0.06 -7.60 4.64
CA GLY A 9 1.13 -7.25 5.39
C GLY A 9 0.78 -6.93 6.85
N THR A 10 1.17 -5.76 7.30
CA THR A 10 0.86 -5.28 8.66
C THR A 10 -0.44 -4.47 8.74
N GLY A 11 -1.25 -4.41 7.68
CA GLY A 11 -2.45 -3.58 7.60
C GLY A 11 -2.19 -2.10 7.31
N ALA A 12 -0.97 -1.74 6.94
CA ALA A 12 -0.58 -0.34 6.76
C ALA A 12 -1.33 0.36 5.60
N LEU A 13 -1.64 -0.35 4.50
CA LEU A 13 -2.44 0.19 3.41
C LEU A 13 -3.89 0.39 3.84
N ASP A 14 -4.42 -0.55 4.62
CA ASP A 14 -5.78 -0.50 5.13
C ASP A 14 -5.97 0.68 6.09
N MET A 15 -5.01 0.92 6.98
CA MET A 15 -4.98 2.12 7.86
C MET A 15 -4.99 3.43 7.04
N ALA A 16 -4.28 3.47 5.91
CA ALA A 16 -4.30 4.64 5.04
C ALA A 16 -5.68 4.81 4.37
N VAL A 17 -6.30 3.72 3.94
CA VAL A 17 -7.66 3.73 3.36
C VAL A 17 -8.69 4.16 4.41
N GLU A 18 -8.64 3.62 5.64
CA GLU A 18 -9.50 4.05 6.75
C GLU A 18 -9.40 5.56 7.03
N SER A 19 -8.18 6.12 6.91
CA SER A 19 -7.94 7.56 7.12
C SER A 19 -8.53 8.45 6.00
N VAL A 20 -8.76 7.90 4.81
CA VAL A 20 -9.19 8.65 3.62
C VAL A 20 -10.67 8.42 3.31
N PHE A 21 -11.18 7.24 3.60
CA PHE A 21 -12.57 6.85 3.36
C PHE A 21 -13.33 6.79 4.69
N PRO A 22 -14.12 7.81 5.05
CA PRO A 22 -14.79 7.86 6.35
C PRO A 22 -15.67 6.63 6.61
N GLY A 23 -15.47 6.00 7.78
CA GLY A 23 -16.21 4.80 8.17
C GLY A 23 -15.83 3.53 7.42
N ALA A 24 -14.71 3.53 6.68
CA ALA A 24 -14.15 2.30 6.13
C ALA A 24 -13.54 1.45 7.26
N ALA A 25 -13.71 0.12 7.17
CA ALA A 25 -13.15 -0.83 8.12
C ALA A 25 -12.89 -2.18 7.43
N PRO A 26 -11.83 -2.93 7.82
CA PRO A 26 -11.55 -4.25 7.30
C PRO A 26 -12.70 -5.23 7.54
N ALA A 27 -13.09 -5.96 6.51
CA ALA A 27 -14.02 -7.09 6.56
C ALA A 27 -13.26 -8.40 6.65
N TRP A 28 -12.18 -8.51 5.91
CA TRP A 28 -11.29 -9.66 5.89
C TRP A 28 -9.90 -9.27 5.40
N PHE A 29 -8.91 -10.05 5.81
CA PHE A 29 -7.53 -10.02 5.33
C PHE A 29 -7.20 -11.26 4.53
N CYS A 30 -6.19 -11.18 3.66
CA CYS A 30 -5.60 -12.32 2.97
C CYS A 30 -4.07 -12.16 3.02
N GLU A 31 -3.45 -12.68 4.10
CA GLU A 31 -2.02 -12.60 4.36
C GLU A 31 -1.44 -13.98 4.66
N TRP A 32 -0.50 -14.39 3.81
CA TRP A 32 0.12 -15.71 3.90
C TRP A 32 1.19 -15.83 5.00
N ASP A 33 2.04 -14.79 5.17
CA ASP A 33 3.18 -14.84 6.10
C ASP A 33 2.69 -14.80 7.55
N ASP A 34 3.20 -15.70 8.38
CA ASP A 34 2.76 -15.85 9.78
C ASP A 34 3.04 -14.64 10.64
N ALA A 35 4.14 -13.94 10.40
CA ALA A 35 4.51 -12.80 11.23
C ALA A 35 3.58 -11.60 11.03
N PRO A 36 3.32 -11.13 9.79
CA PRO A 36 2.27 -10.13 9.54
C PRO A 36 0.89 -10.60 9.99
N SER A 37 0.53 -11.87 9.78
CA SER A 37 -0.77 -12.39 10.26
C SER A 37 -0.96 -12.26 11.76
N LYS A 38 0.11 -12.38 12.55
CA LYS A 38 0.03 -12.12 14.01
C LYS A 38 -0.17 -10.64 14.33
N VAL A 39 0.38 -9.74 13.52
CA VAL A 39 0.15 -8.30 13.66
C VAL A 39 -1.32 -7.99 13.37
N LEU A 40 -1.86 -8.52 12.28
CA LEU A 40 -3.29 -8.36 11.92
C LEU A 40 -4.21 -8.90 13.01
N ALA A 41 -3.97 -10.11 13.50
CA ALA A 41 -4.78 -10.72 14.56
C ALA A 41 -4.69 -9.96 15.90
N HIS A 42 -3.59 -9.25 16.16
CA HIS A 42 -3.43 -8.43 17.35
C HIS A 42 -4.28 -7.15 17.30
N HIS A 43 -4.29 -6.47 16.15
CA HIS A 43 -4.98 -5.19 16.00
C HIS A 43 -6.44 -5.32 15.55
N TRP A 44 -6.77 -6.38 14.82
CA TRP A 44 -8.11 -6.68 14.31
C TRP A 44 -8.51 -8.12 14.64
N PRO A 45 -8.69 -8.45 15.94
CA PRO A 45 -8.89 -9.83 16.39
C PRO A 45 -10.18 -10.47 15.84
N ASP A 46 -11.18 -9.66 15.51
CA ASP A 46 -12.48 -10.12 15.01
C ASP A 46 -12.52 -10.20 13.46
N VAL A 47 -11.46 -9.79 12.76
CA VAL A 47 -11.41 -9.79 11.31
C VAL A 47 -10.72 -11.07 10.82
N PRO A 48 -11.40 -11.92 10.00
CA PRO A 48 -10.83 -13.15 9.51
C PRO A 48 -9.66 -12.92 8.55
N ASN A 49 -8.66 -13.81 8.62
CA ASN A 49 -7.56 -13.86 7.65
C ASN A 49 -7.71 -15.09 6.76
N LEU A 50 -7.96 -14.89 5.47
CA LEU A 50 -8.18 -15.94 4.46
C LEU A 50 -6.88 -16.67 4.05
N ARG A 51 -5.71 -16.15 4.45
CA ARG A 51 -4.37 -16.75 4.28
C ARG A 51 -3.88 -16.81 2.84
N ASP A 52 -4.05 -17.94 2.17
CA ASP A 52 -3.50 -18.20 0.84
C ASP A 52 -4.46 -17.73 -0.25
N VAL A 53 -4.12 -16.64 -0.91
CA VAL A 53 -4.92 -16.05 -1.99
C VAL A 53 -5.20 -17.02 -3.14
N THR A 54 -4.33 -18.01 -3.35
CA THR A 54 -4.48 -19.00 -4.43
C THR A 54 -5.48 -20.12 -4.09
N ALA A 55 -5.89 -20.22 -2.82
CA ALA A 55 -6.80 -21.24 -2.32
C ALA A 55 -8.18 -20.67 -1.94
N VAL A 56 -8.41 -19.36 -2.10
CA VAL A 56 -9.67 -18.71 -1.72
C VAL A 56 -10.76 -18.98 -2.76
N ASP A 57 -11.90 -19.44 -2.29
CA ASP A 57 -13.13 -19.46 -3.08
C ASP A 57 -13.84 -18.10 -2.95
N TRP A 58 -13.62 -17.22 -3.91
CA TRP A 58 -14.17 -15.86 -3.91
C TRP A 58 -15.69 -15.81 -3.94
N SER A 59 -16.36 -16.88 -4.38
CA SER A 59 -17.83 -16.96 -4.36
C SER A 59 -18.41 -17.09 -2.95
N ALA A 60 -17.59 -17.53 -1.99
CA ALA A 60 -17.97 -17.70 -0.60
C ALA A 60 -17.49 -16.56 0.32
N VAL A 61 -16.74 -15.59 -0.22
CA VAL A 61 -16.18 -14.47 0.56
C VAL A 61 -17.21 -13.35 0.69
N GLU A 62 -17.24 -12.69 1.85
CA GLU A 62 -18.08 -11.51 2.08
C GLU A 62 -17.77 -10.40 1.05
N PRO A 63 -18.78 -9.89 0.31
CA PRO A 63 -18.59 -8.75 -0.59
C PRO A 63 -18.12 -7.49 0.16
N VAL A 64 -17.31 -6.68 -0.51
CA VAL A 64 -16.70 -5.48 0.06
C VAL A 64 -16.84 -4.28 -0.88
N ASP A 65 -16.78 -3.07 -0.31
CA ASP A 65 -16.84 -1.83 -1.08
C ASP A 65 -15.48 -1.47 -1.69
N ILE A 66 -14.39 -1.84 -1.00
CA ILE A 66 -13.02 -1.51 -1.36
C ILE A 66 -12.18 -2.78 -1.33
N ILE A 67 -11.43 -3.07 -2.39
CA ILE A 67 -10.33 -4.03 -2.34
C ILE A 67 -9.02 -3.26 -2.30
N THR A 68 -8.18 -3.56 -1.30
CA THR A 68 -6.80 -3.08 -1.19
C THR A 68 -5.82 -4.19 -1.51
N GLY A 69 -4.64 -3.85 -2.05
CA GLY A 69 -3.60 -4.84 -2.21
C GLY A 69 -2.27 -4.27 -2.68
N GLY A 70 -1.18 -4.78 -2.10
CA GLY A 70 0.19 -4.58 -2.55
C GLY A 70 0.74 -5.90 -3.07
N SER A 71 0.46 -6.26 -4.34
CA SER A 71 0.92 -7.55 -4.85
C SER A 71 2.43 -7.69 -4.72
N PRO A 72 2.96 -8.89 -4.33
CA PRO A 72 4.38 -9.07 -4.09
C PRO A 72 5.26 -8.62 -5.26
N CYS A 73 6.28 -7.80 -4.96
CA CYS A 73 7.12 -7.14 -5.94
C CYS A 73 8.55 -7.70 -5.99
N GLN A 74 8.79 -8.90 -5.45
CA GLN A 74 10.15 -9.47 -5.34
C GLN A 74 10.83 -9.60 -6.70
N ASP A 75 10.08 -9.84 -7.75
CA ASP A 75 10.58 -9.96 -9.13
C ASP A 75 10.58 -8.63 -9.88
N LEU A 76 10.01 -7.55 -9.30
CA LEU A 76 9.95 -6.21 -9.86
C LEU A 76 10.95 -5.24 -9.22
N SER A 77 11.44 -5.54 -8.00
CA SER A 77 12.31 -4.63 -7.26
C SER A 77 13.76 -4.65 -7.75
N ALA A 78 14.49 -3.55 -7.51
CA ALA A 78 15.92 -3.48 -7.81
C ALA A 78 16.76 -4.48 -7.00
N ALA A 79 16.26 -4.92 -5.84
CA ALA A 79 16.90 -5.93 -4.99
C ALA A 79 16.53 -7.38 -5.37
N GLY A 80 15.51 -7.58 -6.24
CA GLY A 80 15.08 -8.89 -6.73
C GLY A 80 15.72 -9.26 -8.07
N ARG A 81 15.32 -10.45 -8.59
CA ARG A 81 15.85 -10.97 -9.87
C ARG A 81 15.33 -10.24 -11.11
N ARG A 82 14.40 -9.27 -10.97
CA ARG A 82 13.73 -8.54 -12.06
C ARG A 82 13.08 -9.47 -13.10
N ALA A 83 12.55 -10.62 -12.66
CA ALA A 83 11.91 -11.60 -13.54
C ALA A 83 10.57 -11.10 -14.14
N GLY A 84 10.00 -10.02 -13.60
CA GLY A 84 8.75 -9.44 -14.07
C GLY A 84 7.50 -10.15 -13.54
N MET A 85 6.34 -9.78 -14.07
CA MET A 85 5.03 -10.42 -13.80
C MET A 85 4.77 -11.48 -14.88
N THR A 86 5.46 -12.61 -14.78
CA THR A 86 5.33 -13.73 -15.73
C THR A 86 4.81 -14.96 -15.01
N GLU A 87 4.28 -15.93 -15.74
CA GLU A 87 3.83 -17.20 -15.17
C GLU A 87 4.93 -17.84 -14.32
N GLY A 88 4.55 -18.35 -13.13
CA GLY A 88 5.49 -18.94 -12.15
C GLY A 88 6.27 -17.94 -11.29
N THR A 89 6.08 -16.63 -11.46
CA THR A 89 6.69 -15.61 -10.57
C THR A 89 5.74 -15.21 -9.44
N ARG A 90 6.29 -14.83 -8.28
CA ARG A 90 5.47 -14.30 -7.16
C ARG A 90 4.77 -12.99 -7.52
N SER A 91 5.32 -12.22 -8.44
CA SER A 91 4.72 -10.98 -8.93
C SER A 91 3.48 -11.21 -9.79
N ASN A 92 3.25 -12.45 -10.25
CA ASN A 92 2.04 -12.82 -11.00
C ASN A 92 0.80 -13.00 -10.09
N LEU A 93 0.93 -12.88 -8.76
CA LEU A 93 -0.19 -12.91 -7.83
C LEU A 93 -1.20 -11.75 -8.04
N TRP A 94 -0.88 -10.79 -8.91
CA TRP A 94 -1.86 -9.85 -9.47
C TRP A 94 -3.06 -10.56 -10.10
N VAL A 95 -2.85 -11.71 -10.75
CA VAL A 95 -3.95 -12.51 -11.36
C VAL A 95 -5.00 -12.87 -10.31
N ASN A 96 -4.56 -13.29 -9.11
CA ASN A 96 -5.47 -13.63 -8.02
C ASN A 96 -6.22 -12.39 -7.47
N MET A 97 -5.55 -11.22 -7.44
CA MET A 97 -6.22 -9.97 -7.09
C MET A 97 -7.26 -9.58 -8.16
N ARG A 98 -6.94 -9.71 -9.45
CA ARG A 98 -7.88 -9.50 -10.55
C ARG A 98 -9.09 -10.41 -10.45
N GLU A 99 -8.88 -11.69 -10.11
CA GLU A 99 -9.94 -12.67 -9.91
C GLU A 99 -10.87 -12.26 -8.75
N ALA A 100 -10.31 -11.87 -7.60
CA ALA A 100 -11.06 -11.34 -6.47
C ALA A 100 -11.90 -10.11 -6.87
N ILE A 101 -11.31 -9.16 -7.61
CA ILE A 101 -12.01 -7.97 -8.11
C ILE A 101 -13.16 -8.35 -9.03
N ALA A 102 -12.94 -9.30 -9.95
CA ALA A 102 -13.97 -9.75 -10.89
C ALA A 102 -15.17 -10.40 -10.20
N HIS A 103 -14.93 -11.19 -9.14
CA HIS A 103 -15.99 -11.87 -8.38
C HIS A 103 -16.74 -10.94 -7.42
N LEU A 104 -16.01 -10.13 -6.68
CA LEU A 104 -16.57 -9.32 -5.60
C LEU A 104 -17.08 -7.96 -6.08
N SER A 105 -16.66 -7.50 -7.27
CA SER A 105 -17.09 -6.25 -7.92
C SER A 105 -17.07 -5.05 -6.96
N PRO A 106 -15.96 -4.75 -6.26
CA PRO A 106 -15.90 -3.66 -5.30
C PRO A 106 -16.12 -2.32 -5.98
N ARG A 107 -16.56 -1.32 -5.24
CA ARG A 107 -16.68 0.05 -5.75
C ARG A 107 -15.32 0.68 -6.06
N TYR A 108 -14.32 0.42 -5.20
CA TYR A 108 -12.96 0.93 -5.35
C TYR A 108 -11.93 -0.17 -5.28
N VAL A 109 -10.85 0.02 -6.03
CA VAL A 109 -9.64 -0.81 -5.95
C VAL A 109 -8.46 0.09 -5.64
N VAL A 110 -7.71 -0.21 -4.58
CA VAL A 110 -6.47 0.46 -4.21
C VAL A 110 -5.32 -0.53 -4.40
N TRP A 111 -4.39 -0.18 -5.27
CA TRP A 111 -3.20 -1.01 -5.50
C TRP A 111 -1.93 -0.20 -5.25
N GLU A 112 -0.97 -0.82 -4.54
CA GLU A 112 0.35 -0.25 -4.28
C GLU A 112 1.44 -1.16 -4.85
N ASN A 113 2.53 -0.54 -5.35
CA ASN A 113 3.70 -1.32 -5.72
C ASN A 113 4.99 -0.47 -5.72
N VAL A 114 6.12 -1.16 -5.88
CA VAL A 114 7.43 -0.51 -6.04
C VAL A 114 7.52 0.20 -7.39
N LEU A 115 8.42 1.20 -7.48
CA LEU A 115 8.68 1.94 -8.73
C LEU A 115 9.08 1.03 -9.90
N GLY A 116 9.63 -0.16 -9.62
CA GLY A 116 9.95 -1.17 -10.63
C GLY A 116 8.76 -1.63 -11.48
N ALA A 117 7.53 -1.52 -10.97
CA ALA A 117 6.31 -1.83 -11.71
C ALA A 117 6.13 -1.00 -12.98
N LEU A 118 6.72 0.21 -13.04
CA LEU A 118 6.70 1.07 -14.24
C LEU A 118 7.59 0.56 -15.37
N SER A 119 8.58 -0.28 -15.08
CA SER A 119 9.61 -0.70 -16.04
C SER A 119 9.71 -2.21 -16.24
N ALA A 120 9.24 -3.02 -15.28
CA ALA A 120 9.30 -4.47 -15.37
C ALA A 120 8.32 -5.00 -16.45
N THR A 121 8.76 -6.02 -17.19
CA THR A 121 7.92 -6.71 -18.17
C THR A 121 6.83 -7.53 -17.50
N ALA A 122 5.66 -7.58 -18.12
CA ALA A 122 4.55 -8.47 -17.77
C ALA A 122 4.07 -9.23 -19.00
N THR A 123 3.63 -10.47 -18.82
CA THR A 123 2.91 -11.23 -19.83
C THR A 123 1.43 -11.22 -19.49
N SER A 124 0.58 -11.06 -20.50
CA SER A 124 -0.86 -11.24 -20.38
C SER A 124 -1.18 -12.72 -20.55
N ASP A 125 -2.02 -13.30 -19.67
CA ASP A 125 -2.50 -14.69 -19.81
C ASP A 125 -3.64 -14.80 -20.82
N SER A 126 -4.21 -13.69 -21.28
CA SER A 126 -5.16 -13.72 -22.38
C SER A 126 -4.39 -13.89 -23.70
N ASP A 127 -4.61 -14.99 -24.39
CA ASP A 127 -4.31 -15.19 -25.81
C ASP A 127 -5.08 -14.19 -26.72
N MET A 128 -5.15 -12.94 -26.29
CA MET A 128 -5.63 -11.87 -27.14
C MET A 128 -4.56 -11.60 -28.17
N GLU A 129 -4.83 -12.02 -29.40
CA GLU A 129 -4.13 -11.52 -30.58
C GLU A 129 -3.87 -10.00 -30.40
N PRO A 130 -2.62 -9.55 -30.58
CA PRO A 130 -2.31 -8.15 -30.31
C PRO A 130 -3.12 -7.27 -31.26
N ARG A 131 -4.16 -6.60 -30.75
CA ARG A 131 -4.85 -5.50 -31.42
C ARG A 131 -3.90 -4.34 -31.76
N THR A 132 -2.65 -4.44 -31.37
CA THR A 132 -1.55 -3.52 -31.67
C THR A 132 -1.01 -3.64 -33.10
N ARG A 133 -1.65 -4.38 -34.01
CA ARG A 133 -1.29 -4.37 -35.43
C ARG A 133 -1.57 -3.05 -36.16
N LEU A 134 -2.21 -2.07 -35.52
CA LEU A 134 -2.56 -0.78 -36.14
C LEU A 134 -1.51 0.32 -35.99
N LEU A 135 -0.45 0.13 -35.20
CA LEU A 135 0.68 1.07 -35.13
C LEU A 135 1.96 0.27 -35.43
N GLY A 136 2.31 0.23 -36.72
CA GLY A 136 3.41 -0.54 -37.27
C GLY A 136 4.71 -0.45 -36.48
N ASN A 137 5.12 -1.53 -35.89
CA ASN A 137 6.46 -2.12 -35.89
C ASN A 137 6.41 -3.46 -35.12
N GLY A 138 6.73 -4.53 -35.83
CA GLY A 138 6.63 -5.90 -35.36
C GLY A 138 7.72 -6.28 -34.35
N SER A 139 7.49 -5.98 -33.10
CA SER A 139 8.10 -6.68 -31.97
C SER A 139 6.98 -6.89 -30.95
N GLY A 140 6.70 -8.13 -30.55
CA GLY A 140 5.68 -8.48 -29.56
C GLY A 140 5.78 -7.54 -28.37
N GLY A 141 4.76 -6.68 -28.18
CA GLY A 141 4.80 -5.62 -27.20
C GLY A 141 4.72 -6.21 -25.81
N HIS A 142 5.85 -6.28 -25.11
CA HIS A 142 5.85 -6.60 -23.69
C HIS A 142 5.16 -5.47 -22.94
N LEU A 143 4.00 -5.75 -22.36
CA LEU A 143 3.35 -4.82 -21.43
C LEU A 143 4.25 -4.62 -20.20
N ARG A 144 4.24 -3.40 -19.67
CA ARG A 144 4.81 -3.12 -18.35
C ARG A 144 3.84 -3.61 -17.28
N ALA A 145 4.34 -3.94 -16.07
CA ALA A 145 3.49 -4.46 -15.00
C ALA A 145 2.31 -3.52 -14.67
N LEU A 146 2.56 -2.21 -14.55
CA LEU A 146 1.49 -1.23 -14.39
C LEU A 146 0.52 -1.21 -15.60
N GLY A 147 1.04 -1.31 -16.83
CA GLY A 147 0.20 -1.35 -18.03
C GLY A 147 -0.73 -2.55 -18.07
N ARG A 148 -0.27 -3.71 -17.56
CA ARG A 148 -1.13 -4.89 -17.38
C ARG A 148 -2.22 -4.63 -16.35
N VAL A 149 -1.88 -4.09 -15.17
CA VAL A 149 -2.86 -3.74 -14.13
C VAL A 149 -3.94 -2.81 -14.67
N LEU A 150 -3.55 -1.76 -15.39
CA LEU A 150 -4.48 -0.80 -15.99
C LEU A 150 -5.37 -1.46 -17.07
N GLY A 151 -4.80 -2.32 -17.90
CA GLY A 151 -5.55 -3.07 -18.94
C GLY A 151 -6.57 -4.01 -18.32
N ASP A 152 -6.16 -4.82 -17.35
CA ASP A 152 -7.02 -5.77 -16.64
C ASP A 152 -8.17 -5.05 -15.90
N LEU A 153 -7.90 -3.90 -15.26
CA LEU A 153 -8.93 -3.07 -14.60
C LEU A 153 -9.91 -2.48 -15.62
N SER A 154 -9.42 -2.00 -16.76
CA SER A 154 -10.27 -1.48 -17.84
C SER A 154 -11.19 -2.57 -18.42
N GLU A 155 -10.70 -3.80 -18.58
CA GLU A 155 -11.54 -4.95 -18.99
C GLU A 155 -12.66 -5.24 -17.97
N LEU A 156 -12.38 -5.05 -16.68
CA LEU A 156 -13.34 -5.16 -15.58
C LEU A 156 -14.22 -3.92 -15.41
N ARG A 157 -14.13 -2.93 -16.32
CA ARG A 157 -14.90 -1.67 -16.31
C ARG A 157 -14.59 -0.76 -15.12
N TYR A 158 -13.32 -0.67 -14.75
CA TYR A 158 -12.82 0.30 -13.79
C TYR A 158 -12.08 1.42 -14.50
N ASP A 159 -12.34 2.65 -14.10
CA ASP A 159 -11.52 3.81 -14.42
C ASP A 159 -10.43 3.94 -13.36
N ALA A 160 -9.17 4.00 -13.81
CA ALA A 160 -8.02 3.96 -12.90
C ALA A 160 -7.12 5.18 -13.07
N GLN A 161 -6.73 5.76 -11.94
CA GLN A 161 -5.74 6.82 -11.84
C GLN A 161 -4.57 6.32 -10.99
N TRP A 162 -3.38 6.83 -11.26
CA TRP A 162 -2.20 6.45 -10.50
C TRP A 162 -1.22 7.59 -10.34
N SER A 163 -0.42 7.52 -9.30
CA SER A 163 0.64 8.48 -9.01
C SER A 163 1.87 7.80 -8.42
N VAL A 164 3.00 8.48 -8.50
CA VAL A 164 4.23 8.10 -7.80
C VAL A 164 4.48 9.09 -6.69
N VAL A 165 4.50 8.63 -5.46
CA VAL A 165 4.78 9.45 -4.29
C VAL A 165 6.04 8.92 -3.60
N ARG A 166 6.91 9.81 -3.13
CA ARG A 166 8.05 9.45 -2.27
C ARG A 166 7.66 9.68 -0.81
N ALA A 167 8.17 8.86 0.09
CA ALA A 167 7.98 9.09 1.51
C ALA A 167 8.55 10.45 1.96
N SER A 168 9.65 10.91 1.34
CA SER A 168 10.21 12.26 1.57
C SER A 168 9.25 13.39 1.19
N ASP A 169 8.34 13.19 0.25
CA ASP A 169 7.40 14.21 -0.21
C ASP A 169 6.38 14.56 0.89
N VAL A 170 6.13 13.61 1.80
CA VAL A 170 5.29 13.79 3.00
C VAL A 170 6.11 14.07 4.27
N GLY A 171 7.41 14.28 4.14
CA GLY A 171 8.29 14.66 5.25
C GLY A 171 9.02 13.50 5.94
N ALA A 172 8.87 12.26 5.48
CA ALA A 172 9.57 11.11 6.06
C ALA A 172 11.09 11.21 5.87
N PRO A 173 11.90 10.65 6.80
CA PRO A 173 13.36 10.69 6.75
C PRO A 173 13.97 9.67 5.76
N HIS A 174 13.23 9.28 4.72
CA HIS A 174 13.71 8.38 3.67
C HIS A 174 12.97 8.64 2.34
N HIS A 175 13.57 8.25 1.22
CA HIS A 175 13.01 8.55 -0.11
C HIS A 175 11.92 7.59 -0.56
N ARG A 176 12.01 6.31 -0.31
CA ARG A 176 11.06 5.23 -0.65
C ARG A 176 9.93 5.63 -1.60
N ALA A 177 10.20 5.65 -2.92
CA ALA A 177 9.18 5.90 -3.93
C ALA A 177 8.25 4.68 -4.11
N ARG A 178 6.94 4.94 -4.24
CA ARG A 178 5.92 3.92 -4.50
C ARG A 178 4.92 4.40 -5.53
N VAL A 179 4.40 3.45 -6.29
CA VAL A 179 3.27 3.66 -7.19
C VAL A 179 2.01 3.37 -6.39
N PHE A 180 1.06 4.29 -6.43
CA PHE A 180 -0.28 4.10 -5.88
C PHE A 180 -1.27 4.23 -7.02
N LEU A 181 -2.27 3.36 -7.04
CA LEU A 181 -3.37 3.37 -7.99
C LEU A 181 -4.68 3.34 -7.22
N LEU A 182 -5.62 4.17 -7.65
CA LEU A 182 -7.01 4.13 -7.25
C LEU A 182 -7.85 3.89 -8.51
N ALA A 183 -8.71 2.88 -8.47
CA ALA A 183 -9.67 2.64 -9.52
C ALA A 183 -11.08 2.64 -8.96
N SER A 184 -12.01 3.21 -9.71
CA SER A 184 -13.44 3.25 -9.39
C SER A 184 -14.24 2.48 -10.45
N SER A 185 -15.26 1.74 -10.02
CA SER A 185 -16.16 1.05 -10.93
C SER A 185 -17.00 2.04 -11.74
N ALA A 186 -17.06 1.88 -13.06
CA ALA A 186 -17.88 2.71 -13.95
C ALA A 186 -19.37 2.69 -13.56
N ASP A 187 -19.85 1.60 -12.96
CA ASP A 187 -21.22 1.48 -12.49
C ASP A 187 -21.50 2.27 -11.19
N SER A 188 -20.44 2.79 -10.55
CA SER A 188 -20.51 3.65 -9.35
C SER A 188 -20.54 5.15 -9.67
N ALA A 189 -20.49 5.53 -10.94
CA ALA A 189 -20.54 6.91 -11.38
C ALA A 189 -21.87 7.57 -10.95
N GLY A 190 -21.84 8.34 -9.87
CA GLY A 190 -23.02 9.08 -9.33
C GLY A 190 -23.07 9.19 -7.82
N VAL A 191 -22.29 8.45 -7.08
CA VAL A 191 -22.17 8.62 -5.62
C VAL A 191 -20.85 9.35 -5.33
N ARG A 192 -20.89 10.69 -5.34
CA ARG A 192 -19.76 11.51 -4.88
C ARG A 192 -19.41 11.12 -3.45
N LEU A 193 -18.13 10.75 -3.24
CA LEU A 193 -17.54 10.87 -1.91
C LEU A 193 -17.46 12.39 -1.64
N GLU A 194 -18.20 12.87 -0.67
CA GLU A 194 -17.90 14.18 -0.11
C GLU A 194 -16.51 14.05 0.53
N ALA A 195 -15.48 14.51 -0.19
CA ALA A 195 -14.18 14.73 0.40
C ALA A 195 -14.43 15.69 1.56
N GLY A 196 -14.23 15.19 2.79
CA GLY A 196 -14.36 16.05 3.96
C GLY A 196 -13.50 17.29 3.73
N GLU A 197 -14.11 18.47 3.84
CA GLU A 197 -13.47 19.76 3.61
C GLU A 197 -12.25 19.91 4.51
N GLN A 198 -11.07 19.53 3.99
CA GLN A 198 -9.80 20.04 4.51
C GLN A 198 -9.01 20.62 3.34
N PRO A 199 -8.57 21.89 3.42
CA PRO A 199 -7.92 22.56 2.32
C PRO A 199 -6.61 21.88 1.96
N VAL A 200 -6.45 21.60 0.65
CA VAL A 200 -5.20 21.18 0.02
C VAL A 200 -4.16 22.28 0.23
N GLY A 201 -3.03 21.95 0.82
CA GLY A 201 -1.88 22.88 0.95
C GLY A 201 -1.36 23.09 2.36
N GLN A 202 -2.04 22.63 3.38
CA GLN A 202 -1.41 22.46 4.69
C GLN A 202 -1.18 20.97 4.92
N PRO A 203 -0.01 20.56 5.46
CA PRO A 203 0.09 19.21 6.01
C PRO A 203 -1.11 19.08 6.93
N ALA A 204 -1.93 18.01 6.72
CA ALA A 204 -3.09 17.77 7.55
C ALA A 204 -2.69 18.14 8.98
N GLU A 205 -3.49 18.98 9.66
CA GLU A 205 -3.35 19.11 11.11
C GLU A 205 -3.52 17.70 11.66
N VAL A 206 -2.39 17.03 11.74
CA VAL A 206 -2.28 15.77 12.47
C VAL A 206 -2.68 16.20 13.87
N ALA A 207 -3.78 15.66 14.36
CA ALA A 207 -4.23 15.88 15.72
C ALA A 207 -2.98 15.85 16.59
N GLU A 208 -2.68 16.97 17.26
CA GLU A 208 -1.46 17.08 18.05
C GLU A 208 -1.36 15.83 18.91
N TYR A 209 -0.30 15.05 18.69
CA TYR A 209 -0.09 13.83 19.44
C TYR A 209 0.20 14.23 20.89
N HIS A 210 -0.81 14.11 21.74
CA HIS A 210 -0.70 14.35 23.18
C HIS A 210 -0.14 13.16 23.97
N GLY A 211 0.55 12.23 23.27
CA GLY A 211 1.26 11.12 23.90
C GLY A 211 2.51 11.63 24.64
N GLY A 212 2.69 11.22 25.90
CA GLY A 212 3.70 11.72 26.83
C GLY A 212 5.16 11.37 26.57
N GLY A 213 5.57 11.14 25.31
CA GLY A 213 6.97 10.92 24.94
C GLY A 213 7.70 12.25 24.75
N HIS A 214 8.78 12.48 25.52
CA HIS A 214 9.65 13.64 25.28
C HIS A 214 10.50 13.42 24.03
N ALA A 215 10.46 14.39 23.10
CA ALA A 215 11.36 14.39 21.94
C ALA A 215 12.82 14.41 22.41
N LEU A 216 13.66 13.59 21.77
CA LEU A 216 15.09 13.57 22.06
C LEU A 216 15.74 14.92 21.72
N PRO A 217 16.80 15.34 22.43
CA PRO A 217 17.51 16.58 22.13
C PRO A 217 18.00 16.64 20.68
N SER A 218 18.04 17.82 20.08
CA SER A 218 18.48 17.99 18.69
C SER A 218 19.91 17.53 18.45
N GLU A 219 20.77 17.61 19.46
CA GLU A 219 22.14 17.15 19.43
C GLU A 219 22.25 15.64 19.15
N THR A 220 21.24 14.85 19.53
CA THR A 220 21.16 13.42 19.23
C THR A 220 21.13 13.15 17.72
N TRP A 221 20.55 14.06 16.95
CA TRP A 221 20.29 13.89 15.52
C TRP A 221 21.34 14.57 14.61
N GLY A 222 22.18 15.46 15.14
CA GLY A 222 23.15 16.20 14.35
C GLY A 222 22.53 16.89 13.15
N GLU A 223 23.10 16.69 11.96
CA GLU A 223 22.59 17.25 10.69
C GLU A 223 21.21 16.73 10.28
N TYR A 224 20.76 15.60 10.81
CA TYR A 224 19.44 15.03 10.53
C TYR A 224 18.30 15.64 11.37
N ALA A 225 18.62 16.49 12.36
CA ALA A 225 17.63 17.10 13.26
C ALA A 225 16.46 17.77 12.50
N PRO A 226 16.67 18.55 11.44
CA PRO A 226 15.55 19.20 10.73
C PRO A 226 14.57 18.22 10.10
N VAL A 227 15.04 17.12 9.51
CA VAL A 227 14.16 16.13 8.89
C VAL A 227 13.46 15.26 9.92
N VAL A 228 14.14 14.92 11.02
CA VAL A 228 13.54 14.21 12.14
C VAL A 228 12.42 15.05 12.77
N ARG A 229 12.68 16.33 13.07
CA ARG A 229 11.67 17.25 13.64
C ARG A 229 10.46 17.43 12.72
N ARG A 230 10.67 17.46 11.42
CA ARG A 230 9.57 17.50 10.45
C ARG A 230 8.70 16.25 10.56
N TRP A 231 9.34 15.06 10.60
CA TRP A 231 8.62 13.80 10.68
C TRP A 231 7.92 13.59 12.04
N GLU A 232 8.51 14.09 13.13
CA GLU A 232 7.87 14.10 14.43
C GLU A 232 6.54 14.89 14.44
N ARG A 233 6.46 15.99 13.68
CA ARG A 233 5.19 16.75 13.54
C ARG A 233 4.12 16.02 12.73
N VAL A 234 4.52 15.12 11.84
CA VAL A 234 3.60 14.32 11.03
C VAL A 234 3.16 13.05 11.77
N THR A 235 3.99 12.56 12.68
CA THR A 235 3.76 11.27 13.33
C THR A 235 3.74 11.38 14.86
N ARG A 236 4.87 11.17 15.52
CA ARG A 236 5.08 11.17 16.97
C ARG A 236 6.57 11.43 17.28
N PRO A 237 6.96 11.70 18.52
CA PRO A 237 8.37 11.80 18.89
C PRO A 237 9.18 10.58 18.43
N ALA A 238 10.37 10.82 17.88
CA ALA A 238 11.24 9.77 17.39
C ALA A 238 11.81 8.93 18.53
N PRO A 239 11.72 7.59 18.47
CA PRO A 239 12.47 6.74 19.39
C PRO A 239 13.96 6.79 19.08
N VAL A 240 14.80 6.30 20.02
CA VAL A 240 16.25 6.19 19.80
C VAL A 240 16.54 5.35 18.55
N PRO A 241 17.45 5.76 17.63
CA PRO A 241 17.67 5.10 16.36
C PRO A 241 18.39 3.76 16.49
N VAL A 242 19.17 3.57 17.55
CA VAL A 242 19.95 2.35 17.81
C VAL A 242 19.61 1.77 19.17
N GLU A 243 19.78 0.46 19.32
CA GLU A 243 19.63 -0.23 20.60
C GLU A 243 20.73 0.18 21.59
N SER A 244 20.59 -0.21 22.85
CA SER A 244 21.54 0.14 23.93
C SER A 244 22.97 -0.34 23.65
N ASP A 245 23.15 -1.37 22.82
CA ASP A 245 24.45 -1.85 22.36
C ASP A 245 25.11 -0.95 21.29
N GLN A 246 24.41 0.09 20.83
CA GLN A 246 24.80 1.04 19.78
C GLN A 246 25.25 0.40 18.45
N ARG A 247 24.89 -0.85 18.21
CA ARG A 247 25.31 -1.63 17.02
C ARG A 247 24.13 -2.00 16.13
N ARG A 248 22.94 -2.08 16.69
CA ARG A 248 21.76 -2.57 15.96
C ARG A 248 20.72 -1.47 15.85
N LEU A 249 20.08 -1.39 14.68
CA LEU A 249 18.92 -0.52 14.45
C LEU A 249 17.83 -0.85 15.47
N ASN A 250 17.29 0.15 16.14
CA ASN A 250 16.11 -0.03 16.98
C ASN A 250 14.88 -0.27 16.09
N VAL A 251 14.16 -1.37 16.33
CA VAL A 251 12.99 -1.73 15.52
C VAL A 251 11.87 -0.68 15.67
N ALA A 252 11.69 -0.10 16.86
CA ALA A 252 10.73 0.98 17.08
C ALA A 252 11.06 2.22 16.24
N PHE A 253 12.34 2.49 15.98
CA PHE A 253 12.73 3.56 15.06
C PHE A 253 12.39 3.23 13.60
N ALA A 254 12.58 1.98 13.16
CA ALA A 254 12.17 1.54 11.83
C ALA A 254 10.63 1.61 11.65
N GLU A 255 9.88 1.24 12.68
CA GLU A 255 8.41 1.36 12.75
C GLU A 255 7.98 2.83 12.63
N TRP A 256 8.60 3.71 13.41
CA TRP A 256 8.35 5.15 13.37
C TRP A 256 8.64 5.76 12.00
N MET A 257 9.73 5.34 11.32
CA MET A 257 10.06 5.81 9.98
C MET A 257 8.97 5.51 8.94
N GLN A 258 8.19 4.45 9.13
CA GLN A 258 7.05 4.13 8.26
C GLN A 258 5.75 4.85 8.67
N GLY A 259 5.78 5.68 9.71
CA GLY A 259 4.60 6.37 10.22
C GLY A 259 3.57 5.44 10.86
N LEU A 260 4.00 4.27 11.30
CA LEU A 260 3.16 3.33 12.05
C LEU A 260 2.98 3.81 13.50
N PRO A 261 1.84 3.52 14.14
CA PRO A 261 1.65 3.74 15.57
C PRO A 261 2.72 3.05 16.41
N GLU A 262 2.96 3.54 17.60
CA GLU A 262 3.89 2.90 18.54
C GLU A 262 3.40 1.50 18.91
N GLY A 263 4.28 0.52 18.81
CA GLY A 263 3.95 -0.86 19.14
C GLY A 263 3.15 -1.61 18.09
N HIS A 264 2.83 -1.00 16.94
CA HIS A 264 2.04 -1.66 15.91
C HIS A 264 2.64 -3.00 15.46
N VAL A 265 3.94 -3.06 15.28
CA VAL A 265 4.68 -4.29 14.97
C VAL A 265 5.54 -4.71 16.17
N THR A 266 6.14 -3.75 16.86
CA THR A 266 7.06 -4.01 17.97
C THR A 266 6.35 -4.48 19.24
N GLY A 267 5.07 -4.16 19.43
CA GLY A 267 4.22 -4.65 20.53
C GLY A 267 3.72 -6.08 20.34
N VAL A 268 3.93 -6.67 19.18
CA VAL A 268 3.47 -8.04 18.87
C VAL A 268 4.60 -9.06 19.14
N GLY A 269 4.27 -10.20 19.71
CA GLY A 269 5.21 -11.25 20.09
C GLY A 269 5.80 -12.03 18.92
N ILE A 270 6.47 -11.33 17.98
CA ILE A 270 7.21 -11.89 16.85
C ILE A 270 8.71 -11.57 16.97
N SER A 271 9.55 -12.37 16.34
CA SER A 271 11.00 -12.17 16.45
C SER A 271 11.44 -10.83 15.85
N ARG A 272 12.54 -10.25 16.35
CA ARG A 272 13.13 -9.01 15.82
C ARG A 272 13.35 -9.05 14.30
N ALA A 273 13.85 -10.17 13.78
CA ALA A 273 14.05 -10.32 12.33
C ALA A 273 12.73 -10.29 11.56
N ALA A 274 11.68 -10.90 12.10
CA ALA A 274 10.34 -10.87 11.54
C ALA A 274 9.74 -9.46 11.59
N GLN A 275 9.93 -8.72 12.69
CA GLN A 275 9.50 -7.32 12.82
C GLN A 275 10.15 -6.44 11.74
N LEU A 276 11.48 -6.49 11.59
CA LEU A 276 12.19 -5.72 10.57
C LEU A 276 11.78 -6.10 9.15
N LYS A 277 11.54 -7.40 8.88
CA LYS A 277 11.03 -7.87 7.58
C LYS A 277 9.64 -7.33 7.30
N ALA A 278 8.73 -7.41 8.27
CA ALA A 278 7.35 -6.93 8.14
C ALA A 278 7.31 -5.40 7.91
N ILE A 279 8.05 -4.62 8.70
CA ILE A 279 8.18 -3.17 8.53
C ILE A 279 8.81 -2.82 7.18
N GLY A 280 9.86 -3.53 6.77
CA GLY A 280 10.57 -3.29 5.50
C GLY A 280 9.71 -3.57 4.27
N ASN A 281 8.85 -4.58 4.32
CA ASN A 281 7.90 -4.91 3.26
C ASN A 281 6.66 -4.01 3.29
N GLY A 282 6.33 -3.41 4.44
CA GLY A 282 5.15 -2.56 4.62
C GLY A 282 5.21 -1.25 3.87
N ILE A 283 4.22 -0.42 4.07
CA ILE A 283 4.01 0.89 3.43
C ILE A 283 4.24 2.00 4.44
N CYS A 284 4.70 3.15 3.98
CA CYS A 284 4.67 4.37 4.78
C CYS A 284 3.24 4.92 4.80
N VAL A 285 2.57 4.84 5.93
CA VAL A 285 1.14 5.19 6.05
C VAL A 285 0.84 6.63 5.59
N PRO A 286 1.56 7.68 6.05
CA PRO A 286 1.31 9.04 5.57
C PRO A 286 1.56 9.23 4.08
N GLN A 287 2.48 8.46 3.46
CA GLN A 287 2.72 8.46 2.03
C GLN A 287 1.49 7.94 1.27
N ALA A 288 0.91 6.83 1.73
CA ALA A 288 -0.28 6.24 1.12
C ALA A 288 -1.50 7.17 1.28
N VAL A 289 -1.68 7.76 2.46
CA VAL A 289 -2.76 8.75 2.71
C VAL A 289 -2.66 9.93 1.75
N ALA A 290 -1.47 10.52 1.57
CA ALA A 290 -1.28 11.63 0.65
C ALA A 290 -1.55 11.25 -0.80
N ALA A 291 -1.09 10.06 -1.23
CA ALA A 291 -1.34 9.55 -2.58
C ALA A 291 -2.84 9.36 -2.84
N LEU A 292 -3.55 8.69 -1.93
CA LEU A 292 -4.98 8.41 -2.08
C LEU A 292 -5.83 9.68 -2.08
N ARG A 293 -5.52 10.66 -1.22
CA ARG A 293 -6.21 11.95 -1.24
C ARG A 293 -6.05 12.66 -2.58
N SER A 294 -4.83 12.74 -3.10
CA SER A 294 -4.57 13.36 -4.40
C SER A 294 -5.31 12.65 -5.55
N LEU A 295 -5.38 11.32 -5.53
CA LEU A 295 -6.08 10.53 -6.54
C LEU A 295 -7.61 10.74 -6.48
N LEU A 296 -8.18 10.82 -5.28
CA LEU A 296 -9.61 11.12 -5.09
C LEU A 296 -9.99 12.53 -5.58
N GLU A 297 -9.11 13.53 -5.37
CA GLU A 297 -9.32 14.88 -5.88
C GLU A 297 -9.34 14.91 -7.42
N LEU A 298 -8.44 14.17 -8.07
CA LEU A 298 -8.43 14.04 -9.52
C LEU A 298 -9.69 13.35 -10.06
N GLU A 299 -10.19 12.33 -9.37
CA GLU A 299 -11.45 11.66 -9.71
C GLU A 299 -12.63 12.65 -9.65
N ALA A 300 -12.70 13.44 -8.59
CA ALA A 300 -13.77 14.43 -8.41
C ALA A 300 -13.79 15.54 -9.48
N VAL A 301 -12.67 15.83 -10.11
CA VAL A 301 -12.55 16.83 -11.21
C VAL A 301 -12.89 16.22 -12.56
N SER A 302 -12.71 14.90 -12.72
CA SER A 302 -12.90 14.18 -13.99
C SER A 302 -14.34 13.67 -14.19
N ALA A 303 -15.17 13.66 -13.14
CA ALA A 303 -16.56 13.24 -13.11
C ALA A 303 -17.52 14.43 -13.24
#